data_386385b99a0fafcb6884733abb2777a0
#
_entry.id   386385b99a0fafcb6884733abb2777a0
#
_cell.length_a   1.000
_cell.length_b   1.000
_cell.length_c   1.000
_cell.angle_alpha   90.00
_cell.angle_beta   90.00
_cell.angle_gamma   90.00
#
_symmetry.space_group_name_H-M   'P 1'
#
loop_
_entity.id
_entity.type
_entity.pdbx_description
1 polymer ?
#
loop_
_entity_poly.entity_id
_entity_poly.type
_entity_poly.pdbx_seq_one_letter_code
_entity_poly.pdbx_strand_id
1 'polypeptide(L)'
;GRGRTGKIKITLDTEKLPKLGLTTASVYLSRFLGDKVGEENEIPVSAVLLPDFSHISQQERLNPPAIHLSAEELQMGELESDEKKAHTIIIKNVGKSNLEIRDLQVFNSALGVQLKKRVLKPGASTKLKITAFGQNLKKVKGTPRVLMITNDPNNPKIIIKVKVTSKK
;
A
#
# COMPACT_ATOMS: atom_id res chain seq x y z
N GLY A 1 21.06 9.34 -33.27
CA GLY A 1 21.49 10.66 -33.75
C GLY A 1 20.71 11.76 -33.04
N ARG A 2 21.22 12.98 -33.02
CA ARG A 2 20.57 14.16 -32.41
C ARG A 2 19.13 14.30 -32.94
N GLY A 3 18.16 14.46 -32.01
CA GLY A 3 16.73 14.68 -32.34
C GLY A 3 15.92 13.41 -32.63
N ARG A 4 16.48 12.21 -32.47
CA ARG A 4 15.72 10.96 -32.62
C ARG A 4 15.18 10.48 -31.26
N THR A 5 13.94 10.01 -31.27
CA THR A 5 13.29 9.39 -30.10
C THR A 5 13.67 7.92 -30.00
N GLY A 6 14.08 7.48 -28.82
CA GLY A 6 14.28 6.08 -28.48
C GLY A 6 13.15 5.55 -27.59
N LYS A 7 12.97 4.23 -27.58
CA LYS A 7 12.07 3.54 -26.66
C LYS A 7 12.88 2.62 -25.74
N ILE A 8 12.58 2.68 -24.44
CA ILE A 8 13.13 1.79 -23.42
C ILE A 8 11.99 0.91 -22.95
N LYS A 9 12.20 -0.41 -22.98
CA LYS A 9 11.28 -1.40 -22.41
C LYS A 9 11.85 -1.88 -21.09
N ILE A 10 11.10 -1.69 -20.01
CA ILE A 10 11.44 -2.21 -18.69
C ILE A 10 10.48 -3.36 -18.40
N THR A 11 11.01 -4.52 -18.04
CA THR A 11 10.24 -5.71 -17.66
C THR A 11 10.51 -6.03 -16.20
N LEU A 12 9.46 -6.13 -15.40
CA LEU A 12 9.53 -6.53 -14.01
C LEU A 12 9.21 -8.02 -13.89
N ASP A 13 10.17 -8.80 -13.37
CA ASP A 13 9.97 -10.21 -13.05
C ASP A 13 9.35 -10.32 -11.64
N THR A 14 8.04 -10.55 -11.60
CA THR A 14 7.28 -10.58 -10.34
C THR A 14 7.53 -11.82 -9.51
N GLU A 15 7.99 -12.93 -10.11
CA GLU A 15 8.32 -14.18 -9.40
C GLU A 15 9.53 -14.02 -8.48
N LYS A 16 10.42 -13.09 -8.82
CA LYS A 16 11.63 -12.78 -8.02
C LYS A 16 11.38 -11.78 -6.89
N LEU A 17 10.16 -11.25 -6.78
CA LEU A 17 9.83 -10.26 -5.75
C LEU A 17 9.33 -10.96 -4.48
N PRO A 18 9.96 -10.70 -3.32
CA PRO A 18 9.73 -11.50 -2.11
C PRO A 18 8.44 -11.13 -1.37
N LYS A 19 7.79 -10.02 -1.71
CA LYS A 19 6.66 -9.48 -0.93
C LYS A 19 5.56 -8.91 -1.81
N LEU A 20 4.32 -9.09 -1.36
CA LEU A 20 3.15 -8.40 -1.90
C LEU A 20 3.17 -6.90 -1.54
N GLY A 21 2.33 -6.13 -2.21
CA GLY A 21 2.21 -4.70 -2.00
C GLY A 21 3.11 -3.86 -2.90
N LEU A 22 3.40 -2.63 -2.48
CA LEU A 22 4.20 -1.71 -3.28
C LEU A 22 5.67 -2.10 -3.25
N THR A 23 6.22 -2.26 -4.43
CA THR A 23 7.65 -2.41 -4.70
C THR A 23 8.11 -1.25 -5.56
N THR A 24 9.26 -0.68 -5.24
CA THR A 24 9.89 0.40 -6.01
C THR A 24 11.30 -0.02 -6.40
N ALA A 25 11.71 0.37 -7.58
CA ALA A 25 13.07 0.21 -8.10
C ALA A 25 13.44 1.43 -8.94
N SER A 26 14.73 1.66 -9.11
CA SER A 26 15.23 2.72 -9.97
C SER A 26 16.07 2.14 -11.10
N VAL A 27 15.81 2.57 -12.31
CA VAL A 27 16.61 2.27 -13.49
C VAL A 27 17.37 3.53 -13.87
N TYR A 28 18.68 3.43 -14.02
CA TYR A 28 19.52 4.55 -14.35
C TYR A 28 19.98 4.47 -15.81
N LEU A 29 19.90 5.59 -16.51
CA LEU A 29 20.42 5.71 -17.87
C LEU A 29 21.83 6.30 -17.81
N SER A 30 22.82 5.53 -18.22
CA SER A 30 24.19 6.03 -18.41
C SER A 30 24.50 6.22 -19.90
N ARG A 31 25.28 7.24 -20.22
CA ARG A 31 25.71 7.54 -21.59
C ARG A 31 26.87 6.66 -22.04
N PHE A 32 27.67 6.20 -21.09
CA PHE A 32 28.82 5.32 -21.30
C PHE A 32 29.15 4.57 -19.98
N LEU A 33 29.96 3.52 -20.10
CA LEU A 33 30.42 2.74 -18.94
C LEU A 33 31.25 3.61 -17.99
N GLY A 34 30.85 3.68 -16.72
CA GLY A 34 31.48 4.53 -15.70
C GLY A 34 30.91 5.95 -15.62
N ASP A 35 29.86 6.28 -16.40
CA ASP A 35 29.14 7.56 -16.26
C ASP A 35 28.52 7.65 -14.85
N LYS A 36 28.64 8.81 -14.23
CA LYS A 36 27.98 9.06 -12.96
C LYS A 36 26.49 9.16 -13.17
N VAL A 37 25.73 8.37 -12.43
CA VAL A 37 24.25 8.40 -12.43
C VAL A 37 23.74 9.08 -11.18
N GLY A 38 22.70 9.88 -11.31
CA GLY A 38 22.06 10.62 -10.26
C GLY A 38 20.57 10.78 -10.57
N GLU A 39 19.89 11.65 -9.84
CA GLU A 39 18.45 11.89 -10.01
C GLU A 39 18.06 12.27 -11.44
N GLU A 40 18.93 12.97 -12.16
CA GLU A 40 18.71 13.38 -13.55
C GLU A 40 18.72 12.23 -14.56
N ASN A 41 19.31 11.11 -14.18
CA ASN A 41 19.38 9.89 -14.99
C ASN A 41 18.41 8.81 -14.52
N GLU A 42 17.69 9.05 -13.44
CA GLU A 42 16.83 8.07 -12.79
C GLU A 42 15.47 7.96 -13.49
N ILE A 43 15.07 6.71 -13.75
CA ILE A 43 13.69 6.35 -14.11
C ILE A 43 13.12 5.54 -12.95
N PRO A 44 12.27 6.15 -12.11
CA PRO A 44 11.64 5.43 -11.02
C PRO A 44 10.60 4.46 -11.58
N VAL A 45 10.65 3.22 -11.12
CA VAL A 45 9.70 2.16 -11.47
C VAL A 45 8.99 1.70 -10.20
N SER A 46 7.66 1.64 -10.24
CA SER A 46 6.88 1.12 -9.11
C SER A 46 5.81 0.15 -9.59
N ALA A 47 5.56 -0.88 -8.80
CA ALA A 47 4.50 -1.85 -9.03
C ALA A 47 3.84 -2.24 -7.71
N VAL A 48 2.56 -2.57 -7.77
CA VAL A 48 1.84 -3.16 -6.63
C VAL A 48 1.59 -4.62 -6.94
N LEU A 49 2.27 -5.50 -6.19
CA LEU A 49 2.09 -6.94 -6.32
C LEU A 49 0.86 -7.38 -5.55
N LEU A 50 -0.02 -8.10 -6.24
CA LEU A 50 -1.25 -8.65 -5.69
C LEU A 50 -1.12 -10.17 -5.56
N PRO A 51 -1.95 -10.83 -4.72
CA PRO A 51 -2.05 -12.27 -4.71
C PRO A 51 -2.47 -12.81 -6.08
N ASP A 52 -1.94 -13.95 -6.45
CA ASP A 52 -2.41 -14.69 -7.60
C ASP A 52 -3.69 -15.48 -7.25
N PHE A 53 -4.73 -15.26 -8.03
CA PHE A 53 -6.03 -15.92 -7.90
C PHE A 53 -6.30 -16.93 -9.02
N SER A 54 -5.33 -17.19 -9.90
CA SER A 54 -5.50 -18.12 -11.02
C SER A 54 -5.71 -19.58 -10.55
N HIS A 55 -5.13 -19.94 -9.42
CA HIS A 55 -5.12 -21.30 -8.87
C HIS A 55 -6.14 -21.54 -7.75
N ILE A 56 -7.03 -20.59 -7.46
CA ILE A 56 -8.09 -20.81 -6.45
C ILE A 56 -9.08 -21.86 -6.95
N SER A 57 -9.48 -22.76 -6.05
CA SER A 57 -10.44 -23.82 -6.35
C SER A 57 -11.83 -23.27 -6.71
N GLN A 58 -12.65 -24.10 -7.37
CA GLN A 58 -14.03 -23.72 -7.67
C GLN A 58 -14.83 -23.42 -6.39
N GLN A 59 -14.59 -24.16 -5.31
CA GLN A 59 -15.26 -23.94 -4.03
C GLN A 59 -14.87 -22.59 -3.40
N GLU A 60 -13.61 -22.18 -3.48
CA GLU A 60 -13.16 -20.86 -3.02
C GLU A 60 -13.74 -19.75 -3.88
N ARG A 61 -13.90 -19.95 -5.19
CA ARG A 61 -14.56 -18.97 -6.07
C ARG A 61 -16.04 -18.79 -5.73
N LEU A 62 -16.74 -19.86 -5.36
CA LEU A 62 -18.15 -19.82 -4.98
C LEU A 62 -18.38 -19.26 -3.57
N ASN A 63 -17.38 -19.38 -2.71
CA ASN A 63 -17.45 -18.96 -1.30
C ASN A 63 -16.24 -18.10 -0.92
N PRO A 64 -16.00 -16.97 -1.62
CA PRO A 64 -14.82 -16.16 -1.37
C PRO A 64 -14.87 -15.48 0.00
N PRO A 65 -13.72 -15.11 0.56
CA PRO A 65 -13.67 -14.11 1.61
C PRO A 65 -14.15 -12.77 1.04
N ALA A 66 -14.71 -11.93 1.89
CA ALA A 66 -15.12 -10.59 1.50
C ALA A 66 -14.81 -9.60 2.63
N ILE A 67 -14.01 -8.60 2.32
CA ILE A 67 -13.66 -7.57 3.29
C ILE A 67 -14.69 -6.45 3.29
N HIS A 68 -15.01 -5.99 4.50
CA HIS A 68 -15.75 -4.75 4.71
C HIS A 68 -15.01 -3.88 5.71
N LEU A 69 -14.86 -2.60 5.39
CA LEU A 69 -14.22 -1.59 6.23
C LEU A 69 -15.26 -0.60 6.74
N SER A 70 -15.17 -0.18 7.99
CA SER A 70 -16.04 0.88 8.52
C SER A 70 -15.75 2.24 7.90
N ALA A 71 -14.54 2.46 7.34
CA ALA A 71 -14.16 3.65 6.60
C ALA A 71 -12.91 3.37 5.73
N GLU A 72 -12.86 3.98 4.56
CA GLU A 72 -11.67 4.00 3.68
C GLU A 72 -10.98 5.36 3.65
N GLU A 73 -11.57 6.34 4.31
CA GLU A 73 -11.02 7.67 4.49
C GLU A 73 -11.18 8.12 5.94
N LEU A 74 -10.09 8.63 6.51
CA LEU A 74 -10.08 9.18 7.87
C LEU A 74 -9.80 10.67 7.83
N GLN A 75 -10.63 11.44 8.55
CA GLN A 75 -10.44 12.88 8.75
C GLN A 75 -9.78 13.09 10.11
N MET A 76 -8.50 13.41 10.12
CA MET A 76 -7.76 13.66 11.36
C MET A 76 -7.51 15.15 11.62
N GLY A 77 -7.71 16.01 10.61
CA GLY A 77 -7.56 17.46 10.73
C GLY A 77 -6.11 17.91 10.82
N GLU A 78 -5.88 19.01 11.49
CA GLU A 78 -4.55 19.59 11.70
C GLU A 78 -3.94 19.06 13.01
N LEU A 79 -2.62 18.84 12.99
CA LEU A 79 -1.85 18.41 14.16
C LEU A 79 -0.66 19.34 14.39
N GLU A 80 -0.42 19.70 15.65
CA GLU A 80 0.82 20.29 16.10
C GLU A 80 1.99 19.30 15.94
N SER A 81 3.22 19.82 15.97
CA SER A 81 4.41 18.99 15.72
C SER A 81 4.62 17.89 16.78
N ASP A 82 4.20 18.10 18.01
CA ASP A 82 4.32 17.16 19.14
C ASP A 82 3.08 16.27 19.32
N GLU A 83 2.00 16.55 18.55
CA GLU A 83 0.76 15.81 18.66
C GLU A 83 0.78 14.47 17.92
N LYS A 84 -0.01 13.54 18.47
CA LYS A 84 -0.35 12.27 17.85
C LYS A 84 -1.85 12.06 17.88
N LYS A 85 -2.44 11.68 16.77
CA LYS A 85 -3.87 11.37 16.69
C LYS A 85 -4.08 9.99 16.12
N ALA A 86 -4.93 9.22 16.77
CA ALA A 86 -5.22 7.84 16.38
C ALA A 86 -6.71 7.67 16.07
N HIS A 87 -6.99 6.95 14.99
CA HIS A 87 -8.32 6.45 14.65
C HIS A 87 -8.32 4.94 14.50
N THR A 88 -9.47 4.34 14.75
CA THR A 88 -9.66 2.90 14.63
C THR A 88 -10.69 2.61 13.56
N ILE A 89 -10.31 1.79 12.58
CA ILE A 89 -11.19 1.23 11.56
C ILE A 89 -11.53 -0.19 11.97
N ILE A 90 -12.80 -0.58 11.83
CA ILE A 90 -13.23 -1.96 11.98
C ILE A 90 -13.13 -2.64 10.63
N ILE A 91 -12.41 -3.75 10.58
CA ILE A 91 -12.34 -4.66 9.45
C ILE A 91 -13.21 -5.86 9.78
N LYS A 92 -14.17 -6.20 8.92
CA LYS A 92 -15.05 -7.35 9.06
C LYS A 92 -14.94 -8.26 7.84
N ASN A 93 -14.92 -9.55 8.07
CA ASN A 93 -15.10 -10.54 7.02
C ASN A 93 -16.60 -10.80 6.85
N VAL A 94 -17.17 -10.34 5.73
CA VAL A 94 -18.57 -10.57 5.37
C VAL A 94 -18.73 -11.69 4.35
N GLY A 95 -17.63 -12.35 3.99
CA GLY A 95 -17.57 -13.50 3.08
C GLY A 95 -17.81 -14.83 3.78
N LYS A 96 -17.59 -15.90 3.02
CA LYS A 96 -17.85 -17.28 3.45
C LYS A 96 -16.59 -18.09 3.75
N SER A 97 -15.40 -17.60 3.37
CA SER A 97 -14.09 -18.19 3.66
C SER A 97 -13.26 -17.28 4.55
N ASN A 98 -12.14 -17.77 5.06
CA ASN A 98 -11.22 -16.97 5.89
C ASN A 98 -10.65 -15.80 5.08
N LEU A 99 -10.82 -14.60 5.62
CA LEU A 99 -10.19 -13.38 5.09
C LEU A 99 -8.79 -13.23 5.69
N GLU A 100 -7.80 -13.04 4.84
CA GLU A 100 -6.41 -12.80 5.23
C GLU A 100 -5.97 -11.40 4.82
N ILE A 101 -5.48 -10.62 5.77
CA ILE A 101 -4.76 -9.38 5.49
C ILE A 101 -3.28 -9.75 5.29
N ARG A 102 -2.88 -9.94 4.03
CA ARG A 102 -1.56 -10.46 3.66
C ARG A 102 -0.46 -9.46 3.86
N ASP A 103 -0.73 -8.19 3.53
CA ASP A 103 0.23 -7.11 3.78
C ASP A 103 -0.46 -5.81 4.19
N LEU A 104 0.28 -4.95 4.89
CA LEU A 104 -0.17 -3.67 5.38
C LEU A 104 1.02 -2.70 5.39
N GLN A 105 1.00 -1.72 4.50
CA GLN A 105 2.11 -0.81 4.26
C GLN A 105 1.71 0.64 4.49
N VAL A 106 2.64 1.41 5.09
CA VAL A 106 2.61 2.87 5.14
C VAL A 106 3.79 3.41 4.33
N PHE A 107 3.58 4.50 3.60
CA PHE A 107 4.59 5.00 2.64
C PHE A 107 5.47 6.12 3.21
N ASN A 108 5.22 6.52 4.45
CA ASN A 108 5.97 7.57 5.12
C ASN A 108 5.90 7.40 6.64
N SER A 109 6.82 8.05 7.33
CA SER A 109 6.89 8.00 8.80
C SER A 109 5.81 8.80 9.52
N ALA A 110 4.94 9.50 8.79
CA ALA A 110 3.85 10.27 9.40
C ALA A 110 2.67 9.40 9.85
N LEU A 111 2.60 8.16 9.38
CA LEU A 111 1.60 7.20 9.82
C LEU A 111 2.24 5.98 10.49
N GLY A 112 1.55 5.45 11.49
CA GLY A 112 1.78 4.13 12.07
C GLY A 112 0.51 3.31 12.07
N VAL A 113 0.63 1.99 11.91
CA VAL A 113 -0.50 1.06 11.86
C VAL A 113 -0.32 -0.09 12.85
N GLN A 114 -1.41 -0.49 13.48
CA GLN A 114 -1.46 -1.66 14.36
C GLN A 114 -2.70 -2.47 14.06
N LEU A 115 -2.51 -3.74 13.72
CA LEU A 115 -3.56 -4.69 13.41
C LEU A 115 -3.49 -5.87 14.39
N LYS A 116 -4.60 -6.15 15.10
CA LYS A 116 -4.61 -7.22 16.11
C LYS A 116 -4.64 -8.63 15.52
N LYS A 117 -5.43 -8.83 14.46
CA LYS A 117 -5.58 -10.14 13.78
C LYS A 117 -5.50 -9.96 12.29
N ARG A 118 -4.71 -10.80 11.65
CA ARG A 118 -4.55 -10.81 10.18
C ARG A 118 -5.45 -11.82 9.48
N VAL A 119 -5.97 -12.81 10.22
CA VAL A 119 -6.87 -13.83 9.67
C VAL A 119 -8.21 -13.74 10.40
N LEU A 120 -9.29 -13.59 9.64
CA LEU A 120 -10.66 -13.45 10.13
C LEU A 120 -11.54 -14.56 9.57
N LYS A 121 -12.12 -15.37 10.43
CA LYS A 121 -13.17 -16.32 10.05
C LYS A 121 -14.41 -15.58 9.50
N PRO A 122 -15.29 -16.23 8.73
CA PRO A 122 -16.57 -15.64 8.33
C PRO A 122 -17.31 -14.99 9.50
N GLY A 123 -17.79 -13.76 9.31
CA GLY A 123 -18.47 -12.95 10.32
C GLY A 123 -17.57 -12.28 11.36
N ALA A 124 -16.30 -12.68 11.48
CA ALA A 124 -15.38 -12.11 12.46
C ALA A 124 -14.89 -10.71 12.08
N SER A 125 -14.47 -9.96 13.09
CA SER A 125 -13.94 -8.60 12.93
C SER A 125 -12.61 -8.40 13.66
N THR A 126 -11.85 -7.40 13.23
CA THR A 126 -10.64 -6.92 13.91
C THR A 126 -10.57 -5.40 13.86
N LYS A 127 -9.72 -4.83 14.71
CA LYS A 127 -9.46 -3.39 14.79
C LYS A 127 -8.13 -3.08 14.12
N LEU A 128 -8.14 -2.16 13.16
CA LEU A 128 -6.97 -1.51 12.60
C LEU A 128 -6.86 -0.12 13.22
N LYS A 129 -5.84 0.09 14.04
CA LYS A 129 -5.51 1.40 14.60
C LYS A 129 -4.51 2.09 13.66
N ILE A 130 -4.84 3.29 13.22
CA ILE A 130 -3.98 4.16 12.40
C ILE A 130 -3.66 5.39 13.25
N THR A 131 -2.37 5.67 13.43
CA THR A 131 -1.87 6.81 14.19
C THR A 131 -1.13 7.76 13.26
N ALA A 132 -1.50 9.04 13.28
CA ALA A 132 -0.77 10.11 12.63
C ALA A 132 0.17 10.79 13.63
N PHE A 133 1.40 11.12 13.16
CA PHE A 133 2.45 11.76 13.96
C PHE A 133 2.76 13.14 13.39
N GLY A 134 2.40 14.20 14.13
CA GLY A 134 2.56 15.60 13.72
C GLY A 134 3.99 15.95 13.33
N GLN A 135 4.99 15.45 14.08
CA GLN A 135 6.43 15.71 13.83
C GLN A 135 6.90 15.33 12.41
N ASN A 136 6.22 14.39 11.77
CA ASN A 136 6.63 13.88 10.46
C ASN A 136 5.78 14.43 9.31
N LEU A 137 4.67 15.13 9.60
CA LEU A 137 3.74 15.61 8.58
C LEU A 137 4.36 16.63 7.64
N LYS A 138 5.24 17.50 8.14
CA LYS A 138 5.93 18.53 7.31
C LYS A 138 6.78 17.94 6.19
N LYS A 139 7.20 16.68 6.31
CA LYS A 139 8.04 15.98 5.34
C LYS A 139 7.23 15.20 4.30
N VAL A 140 5.91 15.13 4.46
CA VAL A 140 5.04 14.32 3.58
C VAL A 140 4.58 15.15 2.39
N LYS A 141 4.84 14.63 1.20
CA LYS A 141 4.28 15.16 -0.04
C LYS A 141 2.97 14.42 -0.35
N GLY A 142 1.86 15.16 -0.42
CA GLY A 142 0.52 14.63 -0.72
C GLY A 142 -0.19 14.03 0.49
N THR A 143 -1.27 13.31 0.24
CA THR A 143 -2.12 12.71 1.28
C THR A 143 -1.52 11.40 1.79
N PRO A 144 -1.23 11.30 3.11
CA PRO A 144 -0.81 10.04 3.71
C PRO A 144 -1.83 8.94 3.49
N ARG A 145 -1.35 7.69 3.28
CA ARG A 145 -2.22 6.56 3.00
C ARG A 145 -1.63 5.25 3.52
N VAL A 146 -2.53 4.30 3.75
CA VAL A 146 -2.20 2.93 4.10
C VAL A 146 -2.63 2.03 2.94
N LEU A 147 -1.74 1.18 2.47
CA LEU A 147 -2.04 0.12 1.51
C LEU A 147 -2.27 -1.17 2.28
N MET A 148 -3.37 -1.84 1.99
CA MET A 148 -3.71 -3.16 2.51
C MET A 148 -3.85 -4.14 1.34
N ILE A 149 -3.21 -5.29 1.45
CA ILE A 149 -3.33 -6.40 0.49
C ILE A 149 -4.08 -7.53 1.18
N THR A 150 -5.09 -8.09 0.51
CA THR A 150 -5.95 -9.14 1.05
C THR A 150 -6.05 -10.31 0.10
N ASN A 151 -6.60 -11.43 0.58
CA ASN A 151 -6.99 -12.57 -0.25
C ASN A 151 -8.44 -12.48 -0.76
N ASP A 152 -9.13 -11.35 -0.59
CA ASP A 152 -10.42 -11.10 -1.22
C ASP A 152 -10.21 -10.88 -2.72
N PRO A 153 -10.70 -11.74 -3.62
CA PRO A 153 -10.48 -11.60 -5.05
C PRO A 153 -11.17 -10.36 -5.66
N ASN A 154 -12.20 -9.82 -5.01
CA ASN A 154 -12.88 -8.62 -5.44
C ASN A 154 -12.21 -7.35 -4.90
N ASN A 155 -11.51 -7.46 -3.76
CA ASN A 155 -10.82 -6.35 -3.10
C ASN A 155 -9.39 -6.73 -2.70
N PRO A 156 -8.53 -7.16 -3.65
CA PRO A 156 -7.18 -7.61 -3.34
C PRO A 156 -6.26 -6.48 -2.86
N LYS A 157 -6.63 -5.23 -3.21
CA LYS A 157 -5.91 -4.00 -2.88
C LYS A 157 -6.87 -2.94 -2.36
N ILE A 158 -6.62 -2.46 -1.16
CA ILE A 158 -7.38 -1.37 -0.53
C ILE A 158 -6.42 -0.25 -0.15
N ILE A 159 -6.84 0.99 -0.42
CA ILE A 159 -6.09 2.19 -0.04
C ILE A 159 -6.94 3.00 0.94
N ILE A 160 -6.46 3.10 2.17
CA ILE A 160 -7.08 3.95 3.20
C ILE A 160 -6.39 5.31 3.17
N LYS A 161 -7.14 6.35 2.86
CA LYS A 161 -6.65 7.73 2.83
C LYS A 161 -6.76 8.36 4.22
N VAL A 162 -5.70 9.07 4.64
CA VAL A 162 -5.71 9.77 5.93
C VAL A 162 -5.55 11.26 5.67
N LYS A 163 -6.64 12.00 5.80
CA LYS A 163 -6.64 13.46 5.67
C LYS A 163 -6.16 14.09 6.96
N VAL A 164 -4.90 14.44 6.98
CA VAL A 164 -4.20 15.06 8.09
C VAL A 164 -3.18 16.06 7.56
N THR A 165 -3.05 17.20 8.20
CA THR A 165 -2.09 18.24 7.84
C THR A 165 -1.31 18.69 9.08
N SER A 166 -0.12 19.27 8.85
CA SER A 166 0.62 19.94 9.93
C SER A 166 0.03 21.32 10.13
N LYS A 167 -0.27 21.65 11.38
CA LYS A 167 -0.57 23.03 11.75
C LYS A 167 0.67 23.89 11.47
N LYS A 168 0.43 25.07 10.92
CA LYS A 168 1.50 26.05 10.58
C LYS A 168 2.13 26.66 11.81
#